data_4e8dffc34a737944d2a406580e7c0d01
#
_entry.id   4e8dffc34a737944d2a406580e7c0d01
#
_cell.length_a   1.000
_cell.length_b   1.000
_cell.length_c   1.000
_cell.angle_alpha   90.00
_cell.angle_beta   90.00
_cell.angle_gamma   90.00
#
_symmetry.space_group_name_H-M   'P 1'
#
loop_
_entity.id
_entity.type
_entity.pdbx_description
1 polymer ?
#
loop_
_entity_poly.entity_id
_entity_poly.type
_entity_poly.pdbx_seq_one_letter_code
_entity_poly.pdbx_strand_id
1 'polypeptide(L)'
;YAVPKNIWEKLFKGRSKIKQRRKDLPDLGWILYRGPSMFDPKTEIVLIATRNSRNIKTGNMIQLWILLVDIAPHEATKELKAICGGCLYRHDLADKGKGGCYVLRHNAPLSIWRSFHSGKYSTDTDQAFDFIADQIDRYGYTGYSEGSIRFLNSRIKEKAQNAEFLASKIMLSAKSQIEALELQRKGFKTFRPVGSLDEMIEGETLCESDKNDLQCEECLKCDAKNGSIVV
;
A
#
# COMPACT_ATOMS: atom_id res chain seq x y z
N TYR A 1 -3.40 8.16 6.28
CA TYR A 1 -2.57 7.76 5.15
C TYR A 1 -1.85 8.96 4.57
N ALA A 2 -0.67 8.73 3.96
CA ALA A 2 0.21 9.81 3.51
C ALA A 2 -0.37 10.60 2.33
N VAL A 3 -1.13 9.93 1.47
CA VAL A 3 -1.71 10.48 0.25
C VAL A 3 -3.16 10.93 0.50
N PRO A 4 -3.62 12.07 -0.07
CA PRO A 4 -4.98 12.58 0.09
C PRO A 4 -6.07 11.61 -0.37
N LYS A 5 -7.24 11.67 0.28
CA LYS A 5 -8.39 10.78 0.03
C LYS A 5 -8.88 10.80 -1.42
N ASN A 6 -8.94 11.97 -2.03
CA ASN A 6 -9.41 12.13 -3.41
C ASN A 6 -8.55 11.38 -4.44
N ILE A 7 -7.27 11.14 -4.16
CA ILE A 7 -6.39 10.34 -5.02
C ILE A 7 -6.77 8.85 -4.90
N TRP A 8 -7.02 8.38 -3.67
CA TRP A 8 -7.49 7.02 -3.43
C TRP A 8 -8.87 6.77 -4.05
N GLU A 9 -9.79 7.74 -3.92
CA GLU A 9 -11.10 7.67 -4.55
C GLU A 9 -11.02 7.52 -6.06
N LYS A 10 -10.11 8.24 -6.73
CA LYS A 10 -9.87 8.09 -8.16
C LYS A 10 -9.36 6.69 -8.52
N LEU A 11 -8.43 6.13 -7.73
CA LEU A 11 -7.89 4.79 -7.95
C LEU A 11 -8.95 3.68 -7.90
N PHE A 12 -9.93 3.82 -7.00
CA PHE A 12 -10.97 2.80 -6.80
C PHE A 12 -12.32 3.15 -7.44
N LYS A 13 -12.38 4.17 -8.30
CA LYS A 13 -13.63 4.72 -8.86
C LYS A 13 -14.20 3.89 -10.01
N GLY A 14 -13.87 2.62 -10.16
CA GLY A 14 -14.59 1.77 -11.09
C GLY A 14 -14.19 1.91 -12.57
N ARG A 15 -14.94 1.25 -13.45
CA ARG A 15 -14.58 0.83 -14.80
C ARG A 15 -14.10 1.95 -15.71
N SER A 16 -12.90 1.76 -16.29
CA SER A 16 -12.46 2.50 -17.45
C SER A 16 -13.36 2.20 -18.66
N LYS A 17 -13.71 3.25 -19.42
CA LYS A 17 -14.40 3.12 -20.72
C LYS A 17 -13.42 3.08 -21.89
N ILE A 18 -12.16 3.31 -21.66
CA ILE A 18 -11.12 3.51 -22.68
C ILE A 18 -10.27 2.25 -22.81
N LYS A 19 -10.30 1.59 -23.95
CA LYS A 19 -9.37 0.52 -24.30
C LYS A 19 -8.06 1.15 -24.79
N GLN A 20 -7.09 1.30 -23.91
CA GLN A 20 -5.77 1.80 -24.29
C GLN A 20 -4.95 0.73 -25.02
N ARG A 21 -4.23 1.14 -26.05
CA ARG A 21 -3.29 0.25 -26.75
C ARG A 21 -2.01 0.14 -25.90
N ARG A 22 -1.51 -1.09 -25.69
CA ARG A 22 -0.29 -1.32 -24.88
C ARG A 22 0.92 -0.49 -25.32
N LYS A 23 1.06 -0.19 -26.63
CA LYS A 23 2.14 0.61 -27.19
C LYS A 23 2.11 2.09 -26.83
N ASP A 24 0.95 2.58 -26.38
CA ASP A 24 0.76 4.00 -26.04
C ASP A 24 0.99 4.24 -24.53
N LEU A 25 1.38 3.20 -23.79
CA LEU A 25 1.57 3.25 -22.34
C LEU A 25 3.05 3.47 -21.99
N PRO A 26 3.37 4.22 -20.95
CA PRO A 26 4.76 4.42 -20.52
C PRO A 26 5.38 3.11 -20.03
N ASP A 27 6.66 2.91 -20.30
CA ASP A 27 7.37 1.67 -19.98
C ASP A 27 7.42 1.36 -18.49
N LEU A 28 7.64 2.38 -17.64
CA LEU A 28 7.81 2.20 -16.20
C LEU A 28 6.54 2.45 -15.39
N GLY A 29 5.64 3.31 -15.86
CA GLY A 29 4.42 3.69 -15.17
C GLY A 29 4.24 5.19 -14.99
N TRP A 30 3.54 5.60 -13.92
CA TRP A 30 3.04 6.97 -13.77
C TRP A 30 3.27 7.53 -12.37
N ILE A 31 3.37 8.87 -12.31
CA ILE A 31 3.23 9.65 -11.10
C ILE A 31 1.75 9.97 -10.90
N LEU A 32 1.13 9.43 -9.84
CA LEU A 32 -0.29 9.63 -9.53
C LEU A 32 -0.54 10.83 -8.63
N TYR A 33 0.45 11.16 -7.81
CA TYR A 33 0.39 12.29 -6.89
C TYR A 33 1.81 12.76 -6.58
N ARG A 34 1.99 14.06 -6.50
CA ARG A 34 3.16 14.72 -5.93
C ARG A 34 2.68 15.92 -5.10
N GLY A 35 3.10 16.00 -3.86
CA GLY A 35 2.69 17.07 -2.97
C GLY A 35 2.90 16.75 -1.49
N PRO A 36 2.34 17.58 -0.59
CA PRO A 36 2.53 17.43 0.85
C PRO A 36 1.94 16.13 1.38
N SER A 37 2.64 15.51 2.34
CA SER A 37 2.13 14.35 3.06
C SER A 37 1.00 14.75 4.02
N MET A 38 -0.05 13.94 4.09
CA MET A 38 -1.11 14.08 5.10
C MET A 38 -0.62 13.81 6.54
N PHE A 39 0.51 13.14 6.71
CA PHE A 39 1.11 12.88 8.03
C PHE A 39 2.04 14.01 8.49
N ASP A 40 2.71 14.64 7.54
CA ASP A 40 3.61 15.76 7.74
C ASP A 40 3.53 16.73 6.55
N PRO A 41 2.67 17.75 6.60
CA PRO A 41 2.45 18.68 5.49
C PRO A 41 3.67 19.48 5.04
N LYS A 42 4.77 19.46 5.81
CA LYS A 42 6.03 20.13 5.45
C LYS A 42 6.92 19.24 4.56
N THR A 43 6.60 17.97 4.46
CA THR A 43 7.37 16.98 3.69
C THR A 43 6.65 16.62 2.41
N GLU A 44 7.31 16.79 1.27
CA GLU A 44 6.80 16.43 -0.04
C GLU A 44 6.97 14.92 -0.28
N ILE A 45 5.91 14.28 -0.77
CA ILE A 45 5.89 12.87 -1.15
C ILE A 45 5.44 12.70 -2.59
N VAL A 46 5.77 11.54 -3.16
CA VAL A 46 5.27 11.10 -4.46
C VAL A 46 4.59 9.75 -4.34
N LEU A 47 3.44 9.57 -5.00
CA LEU A 47 2.79 8.28 -5.24
C LEU A 47 3.04 7.86 -6.68
N ILE A 48 3.69 6.74 -6.87
CA ILE A 48 4.06 6.18 -8.17
C ILE A 48 3.35 4.84 -8.37
N ALA A 49 2.73 4.67 -9.53
CA ALA A 49 2.25 3.38 -10.02
C ALA A 49 3.28 2.81 -10.98
N THR A 50 3.87 1.65 -10.64
CA THR A 50 4.85 0.98 -11.50
C THR A 50 4.18 -0.13 -12.29
N ARG A 51 4.51 -0.20 -13.59
CA ARG A 51 4.26 -1.35 -14.46
C ARG A 51 5.44 -2.34 -14.40
N ASN A 52 5.20 -3.55 -14.81
CA ASN A 52 6.24 -4.55 -14.99
C ASN A 52 7.11 -4.76 -13.74
N SER A 53 6.47 -4.96 -12.60
CA SER A 53 7.19 -5.31 -11.37
C SER A 53 7.99 -6.61 -11.57
N ARG A 54 9.21 -6.65 -11.01
CA ARG A 54 10.01 -7.87 -10.92
C ARG A 54 9.72 -8.68 -9.64
N ASN A 55 8.73 -8.27 -8.87
CA ASN A 55 8.34 -8.99 -7.67
C ASN A 55 7.52 -10.23 -8.06
N ILE A 56 8.13 -11.39 -7.93
CA ILE A 56 7.51 -12.68 -8.27
C ILE A 56 6.19 -12.88 -7.51
N LYS A 57 6.12 -12.47 -6.24
CA LYS A 57 4.91 -12.63 -5.41
C LYS A 57 3.70 -11.87 -5.95
N THR A 58 3.90 -10.71 -6.56
CA THR A 58 2.80 -9.88 -7.09
C THR A 58 2.50 -10.13 -8.56
N GLY A 59 3.33 -10.86 -9.27
CA GLY A 59 3.16 -11.14 -10.69
C GLY A 59 3.06 -9.86 -11.54
N ASN A 60 2.06 -9.81 -12.42
CA ASN A 60 1.83 -8.68 -13.33
C ASN A 60 1.05 -7.51 -12.73
N MET A 61 0.71 -7.59 -11.43
CA MET A 61 -0.05 -6.52 -10.77
C MET A 61 0.75 -5.21 -10.73
N ILE A 62 0.05 -4.10 -10.93
CA ILE A 62 0.61 -2.76 -10.71
C ILE A 62 0.93 -2.60 -9.24
N GLN A 63 2.13 -2.08 -8.94
CA GLN A 63 2.53 -1.75 -7.58
C GLN A 63 2.48 -0.25 -7.35
N LEU A 64 1.94 0.13 -6.19
CA LEU A 64 1.91 1.52 -5.74
C LEU A 64 3.00 1.77 -4.71
N TRP A 65 3.77 2.84 -4.93
CA TRP A 65 4.89 3.24 -4.09
C TRP A 65 4.72 4.67 -3.60
N ILE A 66 4.82 4.86 -2.28
CA ILE A 66 4.86 6.19 -1.67
C ILE A 66 6.29 6.45 -1.22
N LEU A 67 6.92 7.47 -1.78
CA LEU A 67 8.31 7.82 -1.51
C LEU A 67 8.44 9.30 -1.12
N LEU A 68 9.50 9.64 -0.39
CA LEU A 68 9.91 11.03 -0.20
C LEU A 68 10.46 11.58 -1.51
N VAL A 69 10.15 12.84 -1.81
CA VAL A 69 10.67 13.46 -3.04
C VAL A 69 12.18 13.74 -2.90
N ASP A 70 12.59 14.44 -1.86
CA ASP A 70 13.94 15.01 -1.77
C ASP A 70 14.97 14.10 -1.08
N ILE A 71 14.55 12.99 -0.47
CA ILE A 71 15.42 12.12 0.33
C ILE A 71 15.36 10.70 -0.21
N ALA A 72 16.53 10.15 -0.56
CA ALA A 72 16.60 8.77 -1.02
C ALA A 72 16.11 7.78 0.05
N PRO A 73 15.38 6.72 -0.32
CA PRO A 73 14.75 5.83 0.65
C PRO A 73 15.69 5.21 1.69
N HIS A 74 16.96 4.95 1.32
CA HIS A 74 17.94 4.36 2.23
C HIS A 74 18.55 5.38 3.20
N GLU A 75 18.50 6.67 2.88
CA GLU A 75 19.00 7.79 3.70
C GLU A 75 17.94 8.34 4.65
N ALA A 76 16.66 8.13 4.34
CA ALA A 76 15.56 8.64 5.12
C ALA A 76 15.56 8.07 6.55
N THR A 77 15.39 8.95 7.53
CA THR A 77 15.33 8.64 8.96
C THR A 77 14.01 9.15 9.55
N LYS A 78 14.04 10.25 10.31
CA LYS A 78 12.85 10.85 10.92
C LYS A 78 11.77 11.25 9.90
N GLU A 79 12.17 11.55 8.68
CA GLU A 79 11.30 11.92 7.54
C GLU A 79 10.40 10.74 7.10
N LEU A 80 10.78 9.50 7.42
CA LEU A 80 9.93 8.32 7.21
C LEU A 80 8.55 8.44 7.87
N LYS A 81 8.42 9.31 8.88
CA LYS A 81 7.12 9.63 9.48
C LYS A 81 6.13 10.18 8.46
N ALA A 82 6.59 10.89 7.45
CA ALA A 82 5.74 11.43 6.39
C ALA A 82 5.13 10.34 5.49
N ILE A 83 5.75 9.16 5.40
CA ILE A 83 5.24 8.02 4.63
C ILE A 83 4.54 7.02 5.54
N CYS A 84 5.22 6.62 6.62
CA CYS A 84 4.83 5.51 7.49
C CYS A 84 3.98 5.95 8.68
N GLY A 85 3.82 7.25 8.92
CA GLY A 85 3.03 7.78 10.04
C GLY A 85 3.51 7.25 11.39
N GLY A 86 2.61 6.56 12.09
CA GLY A 86 2.87 5.97 13.41
C GLY A 86 3.35 4.52 13.41
N CYS A 87 3.75 3.96 12.27
CA CYS A 87 4.22 2.58 12.18
C CYS A 87 5.38 2.31 13.14
N LEU A 88 5.25 1.26 13.97
CA LEU A 88 6.29 0.89 14.95
C LEU A 88 7.49 0.20 14.31
N TYR A 89 7.33 -0.31 13.09
CA TYR A 89 8.39 -0.99 12.34
C TYR A 89 9.24 -0.05 11.51
N ARG A 90 9.02 1.27 11.59
CA ARG A 90 9.85 2.23 10.87
C ARG A 90 11.33 2.06 11.22
N HIS A 91 12.18 2.16 10.21
CA HIS A 91 13.63 1.98 10.37
C HIS A 91 14.29 2.97 11.35
N ASP A 92 13.77 4.20 11.45
CA ASP A 92 14.25 5.21 12.39
C ASP A 92 13.93 4.92 13.87
N LEU A 93 13.22 3.83 14.15
CA LEU A 93 12.88 3.38 15.48
C LEU A 93 13.71 2.16 15.92
N ALA A 94 14.64 1.69 15.11
CA ALA A 94 15.45 0.49 15.40
C ALA A 94 16.21 0.61 16.73
N ASP A 95 16.82 1.77 16.99
CA ASP A 95 17.60 2.02 18.23
C ASP A 95 16.72 2.08 19.50
N LYS A 96 15.41 2.11 19.35
CA LYS A 96 14.43 2.16 20.45
C LYS A 96 13.80 0.80 20.74
N GLY A 97 14.41 -0.30 20.29
CA GLY A 97 13.87 -1.66 20.40
C GLY A 97 12.60 -1.87 19.56
N LYS A 98 12.34 -0.97 18.62
CA LYS A 98 11.28 -1.00 17.61
C LYS A 98 11.94 -0.96 16.23
N GLY A 99 11.14 -1.01 15.17
CA GLY A 99 11.69 -1.08 13.82
C GLY A 99 11.63 -2.50 13.27
N GLY A 100 12.46 -2.81 12.28
CA GLY A 100 12.44 -4.13 11.65
C GLY A 100 11.44 -4.23 10.48
N CYS A 101 11.16 -3.08 9.82
CA CYS A 101 10.38 -3.08 8.59
C CYS A 101 11.03 -4.01 7.56
N TYR A 102 10.24 -4.93 7.00
CA TYR A 102 10.69 -5.87 5.97
C TYR A 102 10.99 -5.21 4.62
N VAL A 103 10.55 -3.96 4.40
CA VAL A 103 10.81 -3.23 3.16
C VAL A 103 12.28 -2.83 3.08
N LEU A 104 13.02 -3.48 2.19
CA LEU A 104 14.44 -3.21 1.95
C LEU A 104 14.59 -1.92 1.13
N ARG A 105 14.83 -0.79 1.81
CA ARG A 105 14.84 0.56 1.24
C ARG A 105 15.90 0.77 0.14
N HIS A 106 16.98 0.02 0.17
CA HIS A 106 18.08 0.06 -0.82
C HIS A 106 17.80 -0.76 -2.10
N ASN A 107 16.72 -1.53 -2.13
CA ASN A 107 16.33 -2.37 -3.28
C ASN A 107 15.32 -1.65 -4.18
N ALA A 108 14.11 -2.19 -4.31
CA ALA A 108 13.08 -1.65 -5.20
C ALA A 108 12.75 -0.16 -4.92
N PRO A 109 12.53 0.29 -3.66
CA PRO A 109 12.26 1.70 -3.40
C PRO A 109 13.33 2.64 -3.95
N LEU A 110 14.61 2.30 -3.79
CA LEU A 110 15.72 3.13 -4.29
C LEU A 110 15.76 3.15 -5.82
N SER A 111 15.52 2.02 -6.48
CA SER A 111 15.47 1.94 -7.94
C SER A 111 14.35 2.81 -8.52
N ILE A 112 13.18 2.77 -7.90
CA ILE A 112 12.01 3.55 -8.30
C ILE A 112 12.27 5.04 -8.07
N TRP A 113 12.83 5.41 -6.92
CA TRP A 113 13.19 6.78 -6.60
C TRP A 113 14.19 7.37 -7.61
N ARG A 114 15.24 6.62 -7.97
CA ARG A 114 16.20 7.04 -9.01
C ARG A 114 15.55 7.22 -10.37
N SER A 115 14.65 6.33 -10.74
CA SER A 115 13.89 6.42 -12.00
C SER A 115 12.94 7.63 -12.00
N PHE A 116 12.34 7.96 -10.85
CA PHE A 116 11.53 9.17 -10.68
C PHE A 116 12.36 10.43 -10.91
N HIS A 117 13.54 10.55 -10.28
CA HIS A 117 14.44 11.70 -10.47
C HIS A 117 15.03 11.79 -11.89
N SER A 118 15.10 10.68 -12.60
CA SER A 118 15.51 10.66 -14.03
C SER A 118 14.36 10.98 -14.98
N GLY A 119 13.18 11.36 -14.50
CA GLY A 119 12.03 11.73 -15.32
C GLY A 119 11.42 10.60 -16.16
N LYS A 120 11.59 9.34 -15.73
CA LYS A 120 11.16 8.17 -16.51
C LYS A 120 9.68 7.79 -16.34
N TYR A 121 8.97 8.41 -15.40
CA TYR A 121 7.55 8.17 -15.17
C TYR A 121 6.70 9.23 -15.87
N SER A 122 5.60 8.80 -16.48
CA SER A 122 4.62 9.70 -17.07
C SER A 122 3.86 10.50 -16.00
N THR A 123 3.51 11.73 -16.34
CA THR A 123 2.66 12.59 -15.51
C THR A 123 1.20 12.62 -15.98
N ASP A 124 0.85 11.85 -16.99
CA ASP A 124 -0.53 11.70 -17.48
C ASP A 124 -1.34 10.88 -16.47
N THR A 125 -1.94 11.57 -15.52
CA THR A 125 -2.73 10.96 -14.45
C THR A 125 -4.06 10.39 -14.95
N ASP A 126 -4.64 10.94 -16.00
CA ASP A 126 -5.90 10.43 -16.55
C ASP A 126 -5.67 9.08 -17.23
N GLN A 127 -4.62 8.97 -18.04
CA GLN A 127 -4.18 7.68 -18.59
C GLN A 127 -3.89 6.67 -17.48
N ALA A 128 -3.21 7.10 -16.40
CA ALA A 128 -2.89 6.24 -15.28
C ALA A 128 -4.14 5.67 -14.59
N PHE A 129 -5.09 6.53 -14.23
CA PHE A 129 -6.30 6.09 -13.53
C PHE A 129 -7.18 5.18 -14.40
N ASP A 130 -7.29 5.47 -15.68
CA ASP A 130 -8.02 4.62 -16.63
C ASP A 130 -7.37 3.24 -16.76
N PHE A 131 -6.04 3.21 -16.89
CA PHE A 131 -5.30 1.96 -16.99
C PHE A 131 -5.39 1.13 -15.70
N ILE A 132 -5.24 1.75 -14.53
CA ILE A 132 -5.35 1.08 -13.23
C ILE A 132 -6.77 0.53 -13.03
N ALA A 133 -7.81 1.28 -13.41
CA ALA A 133 -9.18 0.79 -13.35
C ALA A 133 -9.39 -0.46 -14.22
N ASP A 134 -8.87 -0.48 -15.45
CA ASP A 134 -8.90 -1.66 -16.33
C ASP A 134 -8.15 -2.85 -15.71
N GLN A 135 -7.01 -2.62 -15.05
CA GLN A 135 -6.27 -3.69 -14.36
C GLN A 135 -7.02 -4.23 -13.13
N ILE A 136 -7.65 -3.36 -12.36
CA ILE A 136 -8.49 -3.77 -11.22
C ILE A 136 -9.68 -4.60 -11.70
N ASP A 137 -10.31 -4.22 -12.81
CA ASP A 137 -11.43 -4.96 -13.39
C ASP A 137 -11.02 -6.36 -13.88
N ARG A 138 -9.79 -6.51 -14.40
CA ARG A 138 -9.29 -7.78 -14.96
C ARG A 138 -8.69 -8.72 -13.92
N TYR A 139 -7.89 -8.16 -13.03
CA TYR A 139 -7.01 -8.94 -12.14
C TYR A 139 -7.34 -8.72 -10.66
N GLY A 140 -8.33 -7.86 -10.33
CA GLY A 140 -8.58 -7.46 -8.95
C GLY A 140 -7.45 -6.59 -8.38
N TYR A 141 -7.38 -6.54 -7.05
CA TYR A 141 -6.33 -5.85 -6.33
C TYR A 141 -6.08 -6.51 -4.98
N THR A 142 -4.90 -6.30 -4.45
CA THR A 142 -4.56 -6.69 -3.10
C THR A 142 -3.89 -5.53 -2.38
N GLY A 143 -3.99 -5.50 -1.06
CA GLY A 143 -3.29 -4.48 -0.30
C GLY A 143 -3.58 -4.54 1.19
N TYR A 144 -2.63 -4.05 1.96
CA TYR A 144 -2.77 -3.88 3.39
C TYR A 144 -2.08 -2.59 3.84
N SER A 145 -2.50 -2.06 4.97
CA SER A 145 -2.00 -0.79 5.51
C SER A 145 -1.80 -0.83 7.00
N GLU A 146 -0.69 -0.29 7.43
CA GLU A 146 -0.28 -0.18 8.84
C GLU A 146 -0.96 1.01 9.55
N GLY A 147 -1.07 0.95 10.88
CA GLY A 147 -1.49 2.08 11.72
C GLY A 147 -2.98 2.39 11.77
N SER A 148 -3.81 1.45 11.40
CA SER A 148 -5.23 1.61 11.05
C SER A 148 -6.12 2.01 12.22
N ILE A 149 -6.04 1.35 13.38
CA ILE A 149 -6.89 1.68 14.55
C ILE A 149 -6.68 3.13 14.99
N ARG A 150 -5.42 3.57 15.06
CA ARG A 150 -5.06 4.92 15.48
C ARG A 150 -5.66 5.98 14.56
N PHE A 151 -5.72 5.71 13.26
CA PHE A 151 -6.29 6.64 12.29
C PHE A 151 -7.80 6.59 12.23
N LEU A 152 -8.41 5.41 12.38
CA LEU A 152 -9.85 5.26 12.52
C LEU A 152 -10.41 6.01 13.74
N ASN A 153 -9.65 6.00 14.84
CA ASN A 153 -9.99 6.70 16.07
C ASN A 153 -9.45 8.15 16.12
N SER A 154 -8.95 8.70 15.01
CA SER A 154 -8.43 10.07 14.94
C SER A 154 -9.53 11.09 15.24
N ARG A 155 -9.23 12.08 16.07
CA ARG A 155 -10.11 13.24 16.31
C ARG A 155 -10.17 14.18 15.09
N ILE A 156 -9.22 14.05 14.16
CA ILE A 156 -9.20 14.84 12.91
C ILE A 156 -10.09 14.11 11.91
N LYS A 157 -11.27 14.67 11.65
CA LYS A 157 -12.33 14.10 10.79
C LYS A 157 -11.81 13.63 9.42
N GLU A 158 -11.01 14.44 8.73
CA GLU A 158 -10.47 14.10 7.42
C GLU A 158 -9.56 12.86 7.47
N LYS A 159 -8.71 12.73 8.50
CA LYS A 159 -7.84 11.55 8.70
C LYS A 159 -8.66 10.30 8.99
N ALA A 160 -9.69 10.42 9.81
CA ALA A 160 -10.58 9.29 10.10
C ALA A 160 -11.35 8.85 8.85
N GLN A 161 -11.93 9.78 8.09
CA GLN A 161 -12.63 9.48 6.84
C GLN A 161 -11.74 8.84 5.78
N ASN A 162 -10.49 9.30 5.65
CA ASN A 162 -9.53 8.70 4.73
C ASN A 162 -9.15 7.27 5.16
N ALA A 163 -8.97 7.05 6.46
CA ALA A 163 -8.67 5.73 7.00
C ALA A 163 -9.85 4.75 6.80
N GLU A 164 -11.08 5.20 7.05
CA GLU A 164 -12.29 4.41 6.86
C GLU A 164 -12.50 4.03 5.39
N PHE A 165 -12.34 5.00 4.48
CA PHE A 165 -12.41 4.73 3.04
C PHE A 165 -11.40 3.66 2.61
N LEU A 166 -10.13 3.79 3.00
CA LEU A 166 -9.13 2.79 2.64
C LEU A 166 -9.38 1.44 3.31
N ALA A 167 -9.83 1.42 4.56
CA ALA A 167 -10.19 0.20 5.27
C ALA A 167 -11.30 -0.60 4.57
N SER A 168 -12.17 0.08 3.82
CA SER A 168 -13.19 -0.58 2.97
C SER A 168 -12.64 -1.16 1.66
N LYS A 169 -11.38 -0.89 1.32
CA LYS A 169 -10.75 -1.30 0.06
C LYS A 169 -9.58 -2.26 0.25
N ILE A 170 -8.79 -2.06 1.28
CA ILE A 170 -7.61 -2.88 1.59
C ILE A 170 -7.68 -3.38 3.02
N MET A 171 -6.94 -4.45 3.30
CA MET A 171 -6.84 -5.02 4.63
C MET A 171 -6.08 -4.07 5.58
N LEU A 172 -6.37 -4.17 6.86
CA LEU A 172 -5.69 -3.42 7.90
C LEU A 172 -4.63 -4.30 8.56
N SER A 173 -3.39 -3.82 8.62
CA SER A 173 -2.33 -4.52 9.35
C SER A 173 -2.61 -4.46 10.86
N ALA A 174 -2.67 -5.63 11.49
CA ALA A 174 -2.75 -5.78 12.93
C ALA A 174 -1.40 -6.29 13.47
N LYS A 175 -1.01 -5.80 14.63
CA LYS A 175 0.28 -6.13 15.30
C LYS A 175 0.15 -7.25 16.30
N SER A 176 -1.08 -7.57 16.69
CA SER A 176 -1.41 -8.59 17.68
C SER A 176 -2.78 -9.18 17.41
N GLN A 177 -3.05 -10.32 18.04
CA GLN A 177 -4.37 -10.94 18.10
C GLN A 177 -5.45 -9.98 18.60
N ILE A 178 -5.15 -9.23 19.67
CA ILE A 178 -6.10 -8.29 20.30
C ILE A 178 -6.47 -7.20 19.30
N GLU A 179 -5.50 -6.61 18.61
CA GLU A 179 -5.73 -5.58 17.60
C GLU A 179 -6.52 -6.13 16.42
N ALA A 180 -6.22 -7.35 15.98
CA ALA A 180 -6.97 -8.02 14.91
C ALA A 180 -8.44 -8.21 15.30
N LEU A 181 -8.70 -8.73 16.48
CA LEU A 181 -10.08 -8.90 17.01
C LEU A 181 -10.84 -7.57 17.11
N GLU A 182 -10.17 -6.51 17.57
CA GLU A 182 -10.78 -5.18 17.66
C GLU A 182 -11.17 -4.64 16.28
N LEU A 183 -10.30 -4.78 15.28
CA LEU A 183 -10.57 -4.36 13.91
C LEU A 183 -11.67 -5.21 13.27
N GLN A 184 -11.65 -6.51 13.46
CA GLN A 184 -12.65 -7.43 12.92
C GLN A 184 -14.04 -7.18 13.52
N ARG A 185 -14.15 -6.86 14.83
CA ARG A 185 -15.41 -6.45 15.48
C ARG A 185 -15.98 -5.16 14.89
N LYS A 186 -15.13 -4.29 14.36
CA LYS A 186 -15.56 -3.08 13.63
C LYS A 186 -15.90 -3.38 12.15
N GLY A 187 -15.84 -4.63 11.71
CA GLY A 187 -16.17 -5.07 10.35
C GLY A 187 -15.02 -5.00 9.34
N PHE A 188 -13.80 -4.69 9.79
CA PHE A 188 -12.64 -4.62 8.90
C PHE A 188 -11.95 -5.97 8.75
N LYS A 189 -11.32 -6.19 7.60
CA LYS A 189 -10.46 -7.35 7.37
C LYS A 189 -9.03 -7.02 7.76
N THR A 190 -8.33 -7.98 8.34
CA THR A 190 -6.98 -7.79 8.88
C THR A 190 -5.94 -8.64 8.17
N PHE A 191 -4.72 -8.13 8.18
CA PHE A 191 -3.50 -8.82 7.75
C PHE A 191 -2.49 -8.73 8.90
N ARG A 192 -1.95 -9.87 9.35
CA ARG A 192 -0.93 -9.89 10.39
C ARG A 192 0.07 -11.04 10.26
N PRO A 193 1.31 -10.85 10.71
CA PRO A 193 2.24 -11.96 10.86
C PRO A 193 1.85 -12.80 12.09
N VAL A 194 2.11 -14.11 12.02
CA VAL A 194 1.98 -15.06 13.11
C VAL A 194 3.27 -15.87 13.26
N GLY A 195 3.62 -16.23 14.49
CA GLY A 195 4.77 -17.07 14.76
C GLY A 195 4.47 -18.56 14.55
N SER A 196 3.22 -18.98 14.74
CA SER A 196 2.73 -20.32 14.51
C SER A 196 1.25 -20.31 14.11
N LEU A 197 0.76 -21.42 13.52
CA LEU A 197 -0.63 -21.56 13.15
C LEU A 197 -1.59 -21.56 14.35
N ASP A 198 -1.11 -21.93 15.53
CA ASP A 198 -1.90 -21.91 16.77
C ASP A 198 -2.26 -20.50 17.24
N GLU A 199 -1.58 -19.49 16.71
CA GLU A 199 -1.89 -18.09 16.98
C GLU A 199 -3.04 -17.54 16.11
N MET A 200 -3.54 -18.32 15.16
CA MET A 200 -4.66 -17.90 14.32
C MET A 200 -5.95 -17.79 15.15
N ILE A 201 -6.76 -16.81 14.81
CA ILE A 201 -8.09 -16.62 15.40
C ILE A 201 -9.18 -16.95 14.38
N GLU A 202 -10.40 -17.13 14.86
CA GLU A 202 -11.54 -17.42 14.00
C GLU A 202 -11.70 -16.36 12.90
N GLY A 203 -11.91 -16.82 11.67
CA GLY A 203 -12.05 -15.94 10.49
C GLY A 203 -10.73 -15.53 9.84
N GLU A 204 -9.58 -15.99 10.34
CA GLU A 204 -8.29 -15.85 9.67
C GLU A 204 -7.96 -17.06 8.80
N THR A 205 -7.26 -16.82 7.70
CA THR A 205 -6.73 -17.86 6.81
C THR A 205 -5.26 -17.59 6.52
N LEU A 206 -4.47 -18.65 6.34
CA LEU A 206 -3.07 -18.53 5.96
C LEU A 206 -2.95 -17.97 4.54
N CYS A 207 -1.94 -17.13 4.31
CA CYS A 207 -1.61 -16.61 2.99
C CYS A 207 -1.34 -17.76 2.00
N GLU A 208 -2.00 -17.77 0.87
CA GLU A 208 -1.83 -18.82 -0.14
C GLU A 208 -0.43 -18.82 -0.76
N SER A 209 0.24 -17.66 -0.82
CA SER A 209 1.63 -17.60 -1.27
C SER A 209 2.57 -18.37 -0.34
N ASP A 210 2.30 -18.34 0.96
CA ASP A 210 3.14 -19.05 1.94
C ASP A 210 2.75 -20.53 2.06
N LYS A 211 1.50 -20.87 1.72
CA LYS A 211 0.96 -22.22 1.78
C LYS A 211 1.17 -23.02 0.51
N ASN A 212 0.92 -22.40 -0.65
CA ASN A 212 0.79 -23.07 -1.95
C ASN A 212 1.62 -22.42 -3.05
N ASP A 213 2.52 -21.49 -2.71
CA ASP A 213 3.36 -20.72 -3.65
C ASP A 213 2.55 -19.93 -4.72
N LEU A 214 1.31 -19.60 -4.40
CA LEU A 214 0.39 -18.93 -5.31
C LEU A 214 0.70 -17.43 -5.39
N GLN A 215 0.74 -16.86 -6.60
CA GLN A 215 0.98 -15.43 -6.77
C GLN A 215 -0.25 -14.59 -6.35
N CYS A 216 -0.02 -13.33 -5.94
CA CYS A 216 -1.09 -12.45 -5.50
C CYS A 216 -2.13 -12.17 -6.60
N GLU A 217 -1.71 -12.11 -7.88
CA GLU A 217 -2.61 -11.91 -9.02
C GLU A 217 -3.57 -13.08 -9.27
N GLU A 218 -3.23 -14.27 -8.78
CA GLU A 218 -4.05 -15.46 -8.86
C GLU A 218 -4.91 -15.65 -7.62
N CYS A 219 -4.35 -15.31 -6.45
CA CYS A 219 -4.98 -15.53 -5.15
C CYS A 219 -6.08 -14.51 -4.84
N LEU A 220 -5.79 -13.20 -4.94
CA LEU A 220 -6.68 -12.05 -4.69
C LEU A 220 -7.37 -12.00 -3.32
N LYS A 221 -6.95 -12.78 -2.33
CA LYS A 221 -7.61 -12.85 -1.02
C LYS A 221 -7.42 -11.59 -0.16
N CYS A 222 -6.41 -10.76 -0.45
CA CYS A 222 -6.09 -9.55 0.33
C CYS A 222 -6.82 -8.29 -0.19
N ASP A 223 -8.05 -8.42 -0.67
CA ASP A 223 -8.86 -7.35 -1.27
C ASP A 223 -9.88 -6.71 -0.29
N ALA A 224 -9.78 -7.00 0.99
CA ALA A 224 -10.71 -6.60 2.06
C ALA A 224 -12.15 -7.12 1.93
N LYS A 225 -12.44 -8.04 1.03
CA LYS A 225 -13.78 -8.65 0.86
C LYS A 225 -13.84 -10.05 1.45
N ASN A 226 -12.78 -10.81 1.25
CA ASN A 226 -12.64 -12.17 1.76
C ASN A 226 -12.11 -12.14 3.20
N GLY A 227 -11.97 -13.24 3.90
CA GLY A 227 -11.54 -13.31 5.30
C GLY A 227 -10.28 -12.48 5.64
N SER A 228 -9.89 -12.49 6.90
CA SER A 228 -8.61 -11.93 7.34
C SER A 228 -7.46 -12.89 7.00
N ILE A 229 -6.24 -12.38 6.74
CA ILE A 229 -5.09 -13.15 6.29
C ILE A 229 -3.97 -13.09 7.32
N VAL A 230 -3.30 -14.22 7.53
CA VAL A 230 -2.06 -14.32 8.30
C VAL A 230 -0.91 -14.82 7.42
N VAL A 231 0.32 -14.43 7.77
CA VAL A 231 1.59 -14.82 7.11
C VAL A 231 2.61 -15.23 8.14
#